data_5ca85227d5792a75993732b397d713df
#
_entry.id   5ca85227d5792a75993732b397d713df
#
_cell.length_a   1.000
_cell.length_b   1.000
_cell.length_c   1.000
_cell.angle_alpha   90.00
_cell.angle_beta   90.00
_cell.angle_gamma   90.00
#
_symmetry.space_group_name_H-M   'P 1'
#
loop_
_entity.id
_entity.type
_entity.pdbx_description
1 polymer ?
#
loop_
_entity_poly.entity_id
_entity_poly.type
_entity_poly.pdbx_seq_one_letter_code
_entity_poly.pdbx_strand_id
1 'polypeptide(L)'
;MTLLEIIIVLGIIGTIAAGVVVLAQRAYDSKAMTDLVTNTNTIRTAIKETYGPTGIYPNEQVAGTLALTDATINTVAGANIPPIAQLVQLGKLSTSEAKNNISSNYFNIGNAHVGTAGVAAGATAIGDRAYFIEVNGLDQKQCRNIMLQVGNQWDYVEVHNTAGSSGAYASGDHLNLQAAAVTGGNGAGGVVRSLADTGNVLITPGLANGFCSDSAANSLVLGSR
;
A
#
# COMPACT_ATOMS: atom_id res chain seq x y z
N MET A 1 0.18 39.27 42.05
CA MET A 1 -0.53 38.48 41.04
C MET A 1 -1.92 38.15 41.57
N THR A 2 -2.94 38.51 40.84
CA THR A 2 -4.33 38.24 41.25
C THR A 2 -4.74 36.87 40.73
N LEU A 3 -5.66 36.20 41.40
CA LEU A 3 -6.22 34.91 41.00
C LEU A 3 -6.86 34.98 39.60
N LEU A 4 -7.46 36.12 39.27
CA LEU A 4 -8.05 36.39 37.96
C LEU A 4 -7.00 36.40 36.82
N GLU A 5 -5.81 36.96 37.06
CA GLU A 5 -4.72 37.05 36.09
C GLU A 5 -4.19 35.63 35.71
N ILE A 6 -4.08 34.76 36.71
CA ILE A 6 -3.67 33.38 36.48
C ILE A 6 -4.73 32.59 35.65
N ILE A 7 -6.03 32.79 35.95
CA ILE A 7 -7.10 32.09 35.21
C ILE A 7 -7.15 32.53 33.74
N ILE A 8 -6.97 33.83 33.48
CA ILE A 8 -6.93 34.35 32.10
C ILE A 8 -5.73 33.76 31.32
N VAL A 9 -4.55 33.77 31.94
CA VAL A 9 -3.33 33.23 31.31
C VAL A 9 -3.48 31.73 31.01
N LEU A 10 -3.99 30.94 31.95
CA LEU A 10 -4.24 29.50 31.74
C LEU A 10 -5.30 29.28 30.66
N GLY A 11 -6.34 30.11 30.58
CA GLY A 11 -7.34 30.06 29.53
C GLY A 11 -6.75 30.28 28.13
N ILE A 12 -5.89 31.31 28.00
CA ILE A 12 -5.22 31.61 26.72
C ILE A 12 -4.25 30.47 26.30
N ILE A 13 -3.43 30.00 27.24
CA ILE A 13 -2.50 28.90 26.98
C ILE A 13 -3.27 27.66 26.58
N GLY A 14 -4.37 27.32 27.23
CA GLY A 14 -5.19 26.16 26.91
C GLY A 14 -5.79 26.22 25.50
N THR A 15 -6.28 27.36 25.06
CA THR A 15 -6.82 27.52 23.69
C THR A 15 -5.75 27.44 22.63
N ILE A 16 -4.57 28.01 22.86
CA ILE A 16 -3.43 27.92 21.93
C ILE A 16 -2.92 26.46 21.84
N ALA A 17 -2.76 25.78 22.97
CA ALA A 17 -2.31 24.41 23.03
C ALA A 17 -3.25 23.47 22.27
N ALA A 18 -4.56 23.61 22.44
CA ALA A 18 -5.56 22.84 21.70
C ALA A 18 -5.44 23.03 20.18
N GLY A 19 -5.24 24.27 19.71
CA GLY A 19 -5.05 24.58 18.29
C GLY A 19 -3.78 23.95 17.70
N VAL A 20 -2.67 24.01 18.44
CA VAL A 20 -1.38 23.44 17.99
C VAL A 20 -1.45 21.93 17.86
N VAL A 21 -2.12 21.22 18.78
CA VAL A 21 -2.26 19.74 18.70
C VAL A 21 -2.98 19.32 17.41
N VAL A 22 -4.08 19.98 17.04
CA VAL A 22 -4.82 19.67 15.80
C VAL A 22 -3.97 19.91 14.55
N LEU A 23 -3.20 20.99 14.53
CA LEU A 23 -2.31 21.29 13.40
C LEU A 23 -1.16 20.27 13.31
N ALA A 24 -0.60 19.85 14.43
CA ALA A 24 0.44 18.84 14.48
C ALA A 24 -0.06 17.49 13.95
N GLN A 25 -1.24 17.04 14.35
CA GLN A 25 -1.85 15.81 13.85
C GLN A 25 -2.02 15.83 12.32
N ARG A 26 -2.54 16.93 11.76
CA ARG A 26 -2.68 17.08 10.30
C ARG A 26 -1.34 17.05 9.58
N ALA A 27 -0.30 17.61 10.17
CA ALA A 27 1.05 17.60 9.60
C ALA A 27 1.64 16.19 9.60
N TYR A 28 1.45 15.42 10.67
CA TYR A 28 1.87 14.00 10.73
C TYR A 28 1.13 13.14 9.71
N ASP A 29 -0.19 13.30 9.57
CA ASP A 29 -0.97 12.57 8.56
C ASP A 29 -0.49 12.89 7.14
N SER A 30 -0.28 14.17 6.84
CA SER A 30 0.23 14.60 5.53
C SER A 30 1.63 14.06 5.25
N LYS A 31 2.51 14.02 6.26
CA LYS A 31 3.84 13.44 6.15
C LYS A 31 3.76 11.94 5.88
N ALA A 32 2.97 11.19 6.65
CA ALA A 32 2.82 9.75 6.47
C ALA A 32 2.32 9.40 5.06
N MET A 33 1.41 10.20 4.50
CA MET A 33 0.93 10.05 3.13
C MET A 33 2.02 10.30 2.09
N THR A 34 2.82 11.35 2.27
CA THR A 34 3.93 11.68 1.36
C THR A 34 5.02 10.60 1.41
N ASP A 35 5.37 10.14 2.60
CA ASP A 35 6.34 9.07 2.80
C ASP A 35 5.84 7.77 2.12
N LEU A 36 4.55 7.43 2.26
CA LEU A 36 3.96 6.26 1.64
C LEU A 36 4.05 6.30 0.10
N VAL A 37 3.71 7.43 -0.51
CA VAL A 37 3.83 7.63 -1.96
C VAL A 37 5.28 7.49 -2.42
N THR A 38 6.21 8.10 -1.70
CA THR A 38 7.64 8.03 -2.00
C THR A 38 8.15 6.59 -1.87
N ASN A 39 7.83 5.91 -0.76
CA ASN A 39 8.23 4.53 -0.51
C ASN A 39 7.69 3.57 -1.59
N THR A 40 6.44 3.74 -2.02
CA THR A 40 5.84 2.95 -3.10
C THR A 40 6.64 3.07 -4.40
N ASN A 41 7.08 4.28 -4.76
CA ASN A 41 7.90 4.51 -5.95
C ASN A 41 9.32 3.97 -5.79
N THR A 42 9.93 4.10 -4.63
CA THR A 42 11.26 3.53 -4.32
C THR A 42 11.22 2.00 -4.40
N ILE A 43 10.20 1.37 -3.82
CA ILE A 43 9.99 -0.08 -3.89
C ILE A 43 9.80 -0.53 -5.33
N ARG A 44 8.99 0.19 -6.12
CA ARG A 44 8.80 -0.08 -7.55
C ARG A 44 10.12 -0.13 -8.30
N THR A 45 11.00 0.84 -8.05
CA THR A 45 12.34 0.90 -8.67
C THR A 45 13.22 -0.25 -8.21
N ALA A 46 13.25 -0.52 -6.91
CA ALA A 46 14.04 -1.62 -6.33
C ALA A 46 13.62 -3.00 -6.87
N ILE A 47 12.31 -3.24 -7.04
CA ILE A 47 11.77 -4.47 -7.63
C ILE A 47 12.26 -4.61 -9.08
N LYS A 48 12.12 -3.55 -9.89
CA LYS A 48 12.54 -3.59 -11.31
C LYS A 48 14.05 -3.77 -11.46
N GLU A 49 14.86 -3.15 -10.63
CA GLU A 49 16.31 -3.33 -10.64
C GLU A 49 16.74 -4.74 -10.23
N THR A 50 16.06 -5.32 -9.24
CA THR A 50 16.45 -6.62 -8.69
C THR A 50 15.95 -7.79 -9.54
N TYR A 51 14.68 -7.78 -9.92
CA TYR A 51 14.03 -8.91 -10.58
C TYR A 51 13.82 -8.70 -12.08
N GLY A 52 13.85 -7.47 -12.58
CA GLY A 52 13.69 -7.15 -14.00
C GLY A 52 14.67 -7.87 -14.92
N PRO A 53 15.98 -7.98 -14.61
CA PRO A 53 16.94 -8.69 -15.45
C PRO A 53 16.60 -10.17 -15.66
N THR A 54 16.00 -10.83 -14.69
CA THR A 54 15.55 -12.23 -14.81
C THR A 54 14.16 -12.34 -15.43
N GLY A 55 13.35 -11.29 -15.32
CA GLY A 55 11.96 -11.28 -15.74
C GLY A 55 11.05 -12.21 -14.92
N ILE A 56 11.52 -12.66 -13.76
CA ILE A 56 10.77 -13.53 -12.85
C ILE A 56 10.63 -12.79 -11.53
N TYR A 57 9.39 -12.51 -11.16
CA TYR A 57 9.07 -11.85 -9.89
C TYR A 57 8.73 -12.89 -8.82
N PRO A 58 9.10 -12.67 -7.56
CA PRO A 58 8.90 -13.63 -6.49
C PRO A 58 7.42 -13.72 -6.09
N ASN A 59 7.03 -14.92 -5.64
CA ASN A 59 5.73 -15.15 -5.05
C ASN A 59 5.56 -14.35 -3.75
N GLU A 60 4.35 -13.95 -3.45
CA GLU A 60 4.05 -13.32 -2.18
C GLU A 60 4.31 -14.26 -1.00
N GLN A 61 4.63 -13.67 0.13
CA GLN A 61 4.82 -14.37 1.40
C GLN A 61 4.07 -13.65 2.51
N VAL A 62 2.73 -13.59 2.41
CA VAL A 62 1.86 -12.82 3.30
C VAL A 62 2.11 -13.11 4.77
N ALA A 63 2.10 -14.37 5.16
CA ALA A 63 2.31 -14.75 6.56
C ALA A 63 3.69 -14.33 7.07
N GLY A 64 4.73 -14.50 6.24
CA GLY A 64 6.08 -14.06 6.56
C GLY A 64 6.20 -12.53 6.61
N THR A 65 5.55 -11.82 5.69
CA THR A 65 5.53 -10.34 5.66
C THR A 65 4.86 -9.76 6.92
N LEU A 66 3.75 -10.35 7.35
CA LEU A 66 3.05 -9.94 8.58
C LEU A 66 3.85 -10.23 9.85
N ALA A 67 4.73 -11.24 9.82
CA ALA A 67 5.60 -11.60 10.95
C ALA A 67 6.90 -10.77 11.00
N LEU A 68 7.19 -9.93 9.99
CA LEU A 68 8.39 -9.10 9.98
C LEU A 68 8.34 -8.02 11.08
N THR A 69 9.49 -7.82 11.69
CA THR A 69 9.75 -6.74 12.66
C THR A 69 11.05 -6.03 12.27
N ASP A 70 11.29 -4.85 12.85
CA ASP A 70 12.53 -4.11 12.61
C ASP A 70 13.80 -4.91 13.02
N ALA A 71 13.63 -5.85 13.95
CA ALA A 71 14.71 -6.75 14.37
C ALA A 71 14.91 -7.93 13.42
N THR A 72 13.87 -8.41 12.76
CA THR A 72 13.90 -9.66 11.97
C THR A 72 14.06 -9.43 10.47
N ILE A 73 13.67 -8.28 9.94
CA ILE A 73 13.70 -8.01 8.49
C ILE A 73 15.09 -8.22 7.86
N ASN A 74 16.15 -7.90 8.59
CA ASN A 74 17.54 -8.06 8.13
C ASN A 74 18.10 -9.47 8.35
N THR A 75 17.42 -10.32 9.11
CA THR A 75 17.95 -11.62 9.55
C THR A 75 17.06 -12.79 9.18
N VAL A 76 15.81 -12.55 8.72
CA VAL A 76 14.93 -13.63 8.28
C VAL A 76 15.59 -14.41 7.15
N ALA A 77 15.61 -15.74 7.29
CA ALA A 77 16.27 -16.67 6.38
C ALA A 77 15.36 -17.90 6.12
N GLY A 78 15.65 -18.64 5.07
CA GLY A 78 14.90 -19.84 4.70
C GLY A 78 14.46 -19.84 3.25
N ALA A 79 13.60 -20.79 2.89
CA ALA A 79 13.12 -20.95 1.53
C ALA A 79 12.05 -19.91 1.13
N ASN A 80 11.37 -19.32 2.10
CA ASN A 80 10.21 -18.44 1.89
C ASN A 80 10.44 -17.07 2.53
N ILE A 81 11.55 -16.42 2.16
CA ILE A 81 11.83 -15.05 2.63
C ILE A 81 10.87 -14.09 1.92
N PRO A 82 10.12 -13.23 2.65
CA PRO A 82 9.28 -12.22 2.03
C PRO A 82 10.06 -11.33 1.05
N PRO A 83 9.53 -11.05 -0.15
CA PRO A 83 10.25 -10.25 -1.16
C PRO A 83 10.72 -8.89 -0.66
N ILE A 84 9.93 -8.25 0.19
CA ILE A 84 10.32 -6.97 0.81
C ILE A 84 11.56 -7.12 1.71
N ALA A 85 11.68 -8.22 2.46
CA ALA A 85 12.86 -8.50 3.29
C ALA A 85 14.08 -8.82 2.42
N GLN A 86 13.91 -9.52 1.30
CA GLN A 86 14.99 -9.77 0.33
C GLN A 86 15.57 -8.46 -0.20
N LEU A 87 14.72 -7.48 -0.55
CA LEU A 87 15.15 -6.17 -1.06
C LEU A 87 15.93 -5.38 0.01
N VAL A 88 15.52 -5.46 1.27
CA VAL A 88 16.24 -4.82 2.39
C VAL A 88 17.58 -5.50 2.62
N GLN A 89 17.63 -6.83 2.66
CA GLN A 89 18.87 -7.60 2.84
C GLN A 89 19.87 -7.41 1.69
N LEU A 90 19.39 -7.16 0.48
CA LEU A 90 20.21 -6.80 -0.68
C LEU A 90 20.69 -5.35 -0.66
N GLY A 91 20.29 -4.56 0.34
CA GLY A 91 20.62 -3.14 0.43
C GLY A 91 19.96 -2.26 -0.62
N LYS A 92 18.88 -2.73 -1.25
CA LYS A 92 18.11 -1.96 -2.24
C LYS A 92 17.08 -1.03 -1.60
N LEU A 93 16.68 -1.34 -0.37
CA LEU A 93 15.75 -0.56 0.45
C LEU A 93 16.28 -0.44 1.88
N SER A 94 16.01 0.68 2.50
CA SER A 94 16.13 0.80 3.95
C SER A 94 14.91 0.20 4.65
N THR A 95 15.05 -0.17 5.92
CA THR A 95 13.94 -0.71 6.73
C THR A 95 12.77 0.27 6.80
N SER A 96 13.05 1.58 6.85
CA SER A 96 12.02 2.62 6.89
C SER A 96 11.26 2.77 5.58
N GLU A 97 11.91 2.59 4.42
CA GLU A 97 11.27 2.63 3.12
C GLU A 97 10.43 1.38 2.85
N ALA A 98 10.82 0.24 3.44
CA ALA A 98 10.08 -1.01 3.33
C ALA A 98 8.79 -1.04 4.17
N LYS A 99 8.56 -0.03 5.02
CA LYS A 99 7.48 0.01 6.01
C LYS A 99 6.40 1.01 5.61
N ASN A 100 5.14 0.58 5.75
CA ASN A 100 3.99 1.45 5.69
C ASN A 100 3.82 2.17 7.03
N ASN A 101 4.10 3.46 7.08
CA ASN A 101 4.04 4.27 8.29
C ASN A 101 2.61 4.51 8.82
N ILE A 102 1.58 4.13 8.06
CA ILE A 102 0.17 4.24 8.47
C ILE A 102 -0.24 3.01 9.28
N SER A 103 -0.06 1.82 8.70
CA SER A 103 -0.43 0.56 9.35
C SER A 103 0.68 -0.03 10.24
N SER A 104 1.89 0.50 10.15
CA SER A 104 3.11 -0.04 10.76
C SER A 104 3.52 -1.42 10.22
N ASN A 105 2.90 -1.92 9.16
CA ASN A 105 3.26 -3.15 8.50
C ASN A 105 4.28 -2.91 7.37
N TYR A 106 5.00 -3.96 6.98
CA TYR A 106 5.82 -3.93 5.78
C TYR A 106 4.95 -4.06 4.54
N PHE A 107 5.40 -3.53 3.39
CA PHE A 107 4.69 -3.72 2.13
C PHE A 107 4.66 -5.19 1.74
N ASN A 108 3.53 -5.68 1.23
CA ASN A 108 3.47 -6.98 0.60
C ASN A 108 3.79 -6.86 -0.89
N ILE A 109 4.61 -7.77 -1.40
CA ILE A 109 5.03 -7.82 -2.79
C ILE A 109 4.79 -9.23 -3.29
N GLY A 110 4.21 -9.34 -4.46
CA GLY A 110 3.97 -10.63 -5.11
C GLY A 110 4.10 -10.55 -6.63
N ASN A 111 4.06 -11.69 -7.27
CA ASN A 111 4.07 -11.81 -8.71
C ASN A 111 2.69 -11.55 -9.32
N ALA A 112 2.70 -11.16 -10.58
CA ALA A 112 1.51 -10.90 -11.37
C ALA A 112 1.74 -11.32 -12.83
N HIS A 113 0.66 -11.51 -13.57
CA HIS A 113 0.72 -11.85 -14.99
C HIS A 113 -0.20 -10.96 -15.83
N VAL A 114 0.01 -11.00 -17.14
CA VAL A 114 -0.83 -10.31 -18.12
C VAL A 114 -1.41 -11.35 -19.07
N GLY A 115 -2.72 -11.36 -19.23
CA GLY A 115 -3.43 -12.28 -20.10
C GLY A 115 -3.89 -13.57 -19.40
N THR A 116 -4.27 -14.56 -20.21
CA THR A 116 -4.74 -15.87 -19.76
C THR A 116 -3.56 -16.78 -19.42
N ALA A 117 -2.64 -16.35 -18.60
CA ALA A 117 -1.59 -17.24 -18.13
C ALA A 117 -2.19 -18.25 -17.16
N GLY A 118 -2.48 -19.42 -17.65
CA GLY A 118 -2.97 -20.53 -16.86
C GLY A 118 -1.86 -21.14 -16.02
N VAL A 119 -1.45 -20.47 -14.95
CA VAL A 119 -0.64 -21.12 -13.93
C VAL A 119 -1.53 -21.39 -12.75
N ALA A 120 -1.70 -22.67 -12.44
CA ALA A 120 -2.43 -23.09 -11.25
C ALA A 120 -1.73 -22.53 -10.00
N ALA A 121 -2.51 -22.05 -9.04
CA ALA A 121 -2.01 -21.62 -7.73
C ALA A 121 -1.05 -22.69 -7.16
N GLY A 122 0.16 -22.29 -6.80
CA GLY A 122 1.18 -23.20 -6.26
C GLY A 122 2.19 -23.76 -7.26
N ALA A 123 2.06 -23.50 -8.57
CA ALA A 123 3.12 -23.80 -9.52
C ALA A 123 4.15 -22.66 -9.53
N THR A 124 5.44 -23.00 -9.59
CA THR A 124 6.49 -22.03 -9.86
C THR A 124 6.24 -21.44 -11.24
N ALA A 125 5.61 -20.28 -11.32
CA ALA A 125 5.19 -19.69 -12.58
C ALA A 125 6.41 -19.20 -13.35
N ILE A 126 6.88 -20.05 -14.24
CA ILE A 126 7.79 -19.65 -15.30
C ILE A 126 6.94 -18.80 -16.26
N GLY A 127 6.91 -17.49 -16.08
CA GLY A 127 6.20 -16.61 -17.01
C GLY A 127 5.51 -15.38 -16.42
N ASP A 128 5.40 -15.27 -15.12
CA ASP A 128 4.86 -14.07 -14.49
C ASP A 128 5.89 -12.94 -14.57
N ARG A 129 5.70 -12.08 -15.57
CA ARG A 129 6.58 -10.94 -15.87
C ARG A 129 6.03 -9.63 -15.37
N ALA A 130 5.20 -9.69 -14.36
CA ALA A 130 4.61 -8.56 -13.70
C ALA A 130 4.62 -8.78 -12.19
N TYR A 131 4.40 -7.72 -11.46
CA TYR A 131 4.40 -7.74 -10.00
C TYR A 131 3.33 -6.80 -9.47
N PHE A 132 2.99 -6.98 -8.19
CA PHE A 132 2.17 -6.02 -7.46
C PHE A 132 2.81 -5.66 -6.13
N ILE A 133 2.39 -4.52 -5.61
CA ILE A 133 2.67 -4.06 -4.25
C ILE A 133 1.33 -3.83 -3.58
N GLU A 134 1.14 -4.35 -2.38
CA GLU A 134 -0.07 -4.12 -1.59
C GLU A 134 0.23 -3.24 -0.38
N VAL A 135 -0.58 -2.18 -0.24
CA VAL A 135 -0.57 -1.21 0.85
C VAL A 135 -1.83 -1.41 1.68
N ASN A 136 -1.70 -1.82 2.92
CA ASN A 136 -2.82 -2.17 3.79
C ASN A 136 -3.09 -1.15 4.91
N GLY A 137 -4.20 -1.34 5.62
CA GLY A 137 -4.53 -0.58 6.84
C GLY A 137 -4.85 0.89 6.59
N LEU A 138 -5.45 1.19 5.44
CA LEU A 138 -5.83 2.55 5.06
C LEU A 138 -7.25 2.87 5.49
N ASP A 139 -7.47 4.04 6.07
CA ASP A 139 -8.81 4.59 6.20
C ASP A 139 -9.36 5.06 4.83
N GLN A 140 -10.63 5.40 4.78
CA GLN A 140 -11.29 5.81 3.54
C GLN A 140 -10.60 7.02 2.88
N LYS A 141 -10.20 7.99 3.68
CA LYS A 141 -9.59 9.23 3.21
C LYS A 141 -8.18 8.99 2.69
N GLN A 142 -7.39 8.18 3.40
CA GLN A 142 -6.05 7.77 3.01
C GLN A 142 -6.09 6.95 1.71
N CYS A 143 -6.98 5.95 1.63
CA CYS A 143 -7.18 5.13 0.44
C CYS A 143 -7.47 6.00 -0.80
N ARG A 144 -8.43 6.92 -0.71
CA ARG A 144 -8.76 7.84 -1.82
C ARG A 144 -7.60 8.73 -2.22
N ASN A 145 -6.90 9.31 -1.23
CA ASN A 145 -5.78 10.20 -1.50
C ASN A 145 -4.61 9.49 -2.17
N ILE A 146 -4.21 8.31 -1.68
CA ILE A 146 -3.13 7.53 -2.28
C ILE A 146 -3.50 7.09 -3.69
N MET A 147 -4.71 6.58 -3.89
CA MET A 147 -5.21 6.16 -5.19
C MET A 147 -5.16 7.29 -6.22
N LEU A 148 -5.51 8.53 -5.83
CA LEU A 148 -5.44 9.70 -6.70
C LEU A 148 -4.00 10.15 -7.01
N GLN A 149 -3.08 10.00 -6.05
CA GLN A 149 -1.70 10.46 -6.23
C GLN A 149 -0.87 9.48 -7.07
N VAL A 150 -1.01 8.18 -6.83
CA VAL A 150 -0.17 7.18 -7.47
C VAL A 150 -0.89 6.30 -8.50
N GLY A 151 -2.20 6.10 -8.38
CA GLY A 151 -2.93 5.11 -9.16
C GLY A 151 -2.80 5.28 -10.67
N ASN A 152 -2.75 6.52 -11.17
CA ASN A 152 -2.59 6.78 -12.60
C ASN A 152 -1.17 6.46 -13.15
N GLN A 153 -0.20 6.19 -12.27
CA GLN A 153 1.17 5.82 -12.65
C GLN A 153 1.36 4.29 -12.74
N TRP A 154 0.32 3.53 -12.36
CA TRP A 154 0.34 2.07 -12.32
C TRP A 154 -0.54 1.47 -13.40
N ASP A 155 -0.16 0.31 -13.89
CA ASP A 155 -0.90 -0.43 -14.93
C ASP A 155 -2.19 -1.04 -14.36
N TYR A 156 -2.17 -1.39 -13.08
CA TYR A 156 -3.27 -2.01 -12.36
C TYR A 156 -3.46 -1.36 -11.00
N VAL A 157 -4.71 -1.13 -10.63
CA VAL A 157 -5.10 -0.61 -9.32
C VAL A 157 -6.36 -1.32 -8.85
N GLU A 158 -6.32 -1.90 -7.66
CA GLU A 158 -7.44 -2.58 -7.02
C GLU A 158 -7.55 -2.14 -5.56
N VAL A 159 -8.76 -2.10 -5.05
CA VAL A 159 -9.08 -1.80 -3.65
C VAL A 159 -9.76 -3.01 -3.04
N HIS A 160 -9.24 -3.48 -1.91
CA HIS A 160 -9.89 -4.50 -1.08
C HIS A 160 -10.42 -3.87 0.21
N ASN A 161 -11.67 -4.19 0.56
CA ASN A 161 -12.35 -3.67 1.75
C ASN A 161 -12.63 -4.74 2.79
N THR A 162 -12.33 -6.00 2.48
CA THR A 162 -12.75 -7.18 3.25
C THR A 162 -11.60 -7.91 3.91
N ALA A 163 -10.44 -7.31 3.97
CA ALA A 163 -9.28 -7.92 4.64
C ALA A 163 -9.51 -8.03 6.17
N GLY A 164 -10.60 -8.58 6.58
CA GLY A 164 -11.06 -9.07 7.87
C GLY A 164 -10.50 -8.45 9.17
N SER A 165 -9.35 -7.82 9.14
CA SER A 165 -8.72 -7.09 10.24
C SER A 165 -7.81 -6.00 9.69
N SER A 166 -7.71 -4.89 10.41
CA SER A 166 -6.72 -3.86 10.15
C SER A 166 -5.33 -4.49 10.07
N GLY A 167 -4.62 -4.25 8.98
CA GLY A 167 -3.27 -4.76 8.78
C GLY A 167 -3.15 -6.09 8.00
N ALA A 168 -4.26 -6.75 7.63
CA ALA A 168 -4.21 -7.93 6.76
C ALA A 168 -3.94 -7.54 5.29
N TYR A 169 -3.40 -8.47 4.53
CA TYR A 169 -3.29 -8.37 3.07
C TYR A 169 -4.36 -9.22 2.41
N ALA A 170 -4.87 -8.77 1.27
CA ALA A 170 -6.00 -9.40 0.59
C ALA A 170 -5.65 -9.94 -0.80
N SER A 171 -4.54 -9.48 -1.37
CA SER A 171 -4.10 -9.93 -2.69
C SER A 171 -3.44 -11.31 -2.61
N GLY A 172 -3.62 -12.11 -3.64
CA GLY A 172 -3.02 -13.43 -3.76
C GLY A 172 -1.97 -13.50 -4.87
N ASP A 173 -1.20 -14.58 -4.89
CA ASP A 173 -0.23 -14.89 -5.95
C ASP A 173 -0.88 -14.90 -7.34
N HIS A 174 -0.09 -14.64 -8.37
CA HIS A 174 -0.48 -14.68 -9.77
C HIS A 174 -1.60 -13.70 -10.14
N LEU A 175 -1.59 -12.49 -9.58
CA LEU A 175 -2.57 -11.47 -9.86
C LEU A 175 -2.65 -11.18 -11.38
N ASN A 176 -3.85 -11.22 -11.94
CA ASN A 176 -4.07 -10.90 -13.35
C ASN A 176 -4.24 -9.40 -13.57
N LEU A 177 -3.24 -8.74 -14.14
CA LEU A 177 -3.30 -7.31 -14.44
C LEU A 177 -4.27 -6.94 -15.60
N GLN A 178 -4.82 -7.94 -16.31
CA GLN A 178 -5.86 -7.76 -17.33
C GLN A 178 -7.28 -7.99 -16.80
N ALA A 179 -7.48 -8.14 -15.48
CA ALA A 179 -8.82 -8.17 -14.93
C ALA A 179 -9.60 -6.91 -15.36
N ALA A 180 -10.88 -7.08 -15.68
CA ALA A 180 -11.73 -5.99 -16.08
C ALA A 180 -11.87 -4.96 -14.94
N ALA A 181 -11.85 -3.66 -15.28
CA ALA A 181 -12.16 -2.62 -14.31
C ALA A 181 -13.66 -2.70 -13.96
N VAL A 182 -13.96 -2.60 -12.69
CA VAL A 182 -15.32 -2.60 -12.17
C VAL A 182 -15.70 -1.17 -11.81
N THR A 183 -16.84 -0.72 -12.24
CA THR A 183 -17.42 0.53 -11.73
C THR A 183 -17.89 0.28 -10.30
N GLY A 184 -17.09 0.70 -9.34
CA GLY A 184 -17.38 0.53 -7.92
C GLY A 184 -18.56 1.39 -7.49
N GLY A 185 -19.26 0.91 -6.47
CA GLY A 185 -20.33 1.63 -5.82
C GLY A 185 -20.24 1.45 -4.30
N ASN A 186 -20.53 2.50 -3.55
CA ASN A 186 -20.73 2.50 -2.10
C ASN A 186 -19.61 1.83 -1.26
N GLY A 187 -18.34 1.98 -1.67
CA GLY A 187 -17.22 1.44 -0.93
C GLY A 187 -17.07 -0.08 -1.01
N ALA A 188 -17.50 -0.69 -2.11
CA ALA A 188 -17.46 -2.15 -2.25
C ALA A 188 -16.07 -2.72 -2.61
N GLY A 189 -15.06 -1.86 -2.86
CA GLY A 189 -13.76 -2.30 -3.38
C GLY A 189 -13.85 -2.76 -4.84
N GLY A 190 -12.79 -3.40 -5.33
CA GLY A 190 -12.68 -3.99 -6.65
C GLY A 190 -11.62 -3.35 -7.53
N VAL A 191 -11.53 -3.83 -8.78
CA VAL A 191 -10.55 -3.35 -9.76
C VAL A 191 -10.97 -1.98 -10.26
N VAL A 192 -10.10 -0.98 -10.05
CA VAL A 192 -10.31 0.42 -10.45
C VAL A 192 -9.71 0.68 -11.83
N ARG A 193 -8.54 0.11 -12.08
CA ARG A 193 -7.79 0.25 -13.32
C ARG A 193 -7.10 -1.07 -13.67
N SER A 194 -7.07 -1.43 -14.93
CA SER A 194 -6.40 -2.64 -15.40
C SER A 194 -5.84 -2.47 -16.81
N LEU A 195 -5.12 -3.48 -17.30
CA LEU A 195 -4.64 -3.57 -18.68
C LEU A 195 -5.69 -4.16 -19.65
N ALA A 196 -6.91 -4.44 -19.21
CA ALA A 196 -8.00 -4.80 -20.11
C ALA A 196 -8.34 -3.62 -21.04
N ASP A 197 -8.87 -3.91 -22.22
CA ASP A 197 -9.25 -2.87 -23.22
C ASP A 197 -10.21 -1.83 -22.65
N THR A 198 -11.12 -2.26 -21.76
CA THR A 198 -12.06 -1.39 -21.05
C THR A 198 -11.59 -0.94 -19.67
N GLY A 199 -10.44 -1.46 -19.21
CA GLY A 199 -9.92 -1.27 -17.86
C GLY A 199 -8.93 -0.13 -17.72
N ASN A 200 -8.37 0.37 -18.82
CA ASN A 200 -7.40 1.47 -18.82
C ASN A 200 -8.10 2.84 -18.65
N VAL A 201 -8.68 3.05 -17.48
CA VAL A 201 -9.41 4.28 -17.13
C VAL A 201 -8.53 5.25 -16.35
N LEU A 202 -8.82 6.55 -16.50
CA LEU A 202 -8.22 7.59 -15.67
C LEU A 202 -8.90 7.61 -14.30
N ILE A 203 -8.13 7.47 -13.25
CA ILE A 203 -8.65 7.55 -11.88
C ILE A 203 -8.94 9.02 -11.56
N THR A 204 -10.21 9.32 -11.40
CA THR A 204 -10.73 10.64 -11.03
C THR A 204 -11.24 10.65 -9.59
N PRO A 205 -11.41 11.83 -8.96
CA PRO A 205 -12.00 11.92 -7.63
C PRO A 205 -13.39 11.27 -7.51
N GLY A 206 -14.21 11.36 -8.56
CA GLY A 206 -15.51 10.72 -8.60
C GLY A 206 -15.41 9.19 -8.57
N LEU A 207 -14.48 8.63 -9.33
CA LEU A 207 -14.22 7.20 -9.34
C LEU A 207 -13.67 6.73 -7.97
N ALA A 208 -12.68 7.42 -7.43
CA ALA A 208 -12.07 7.09 -6.15
C ALA A 208 -13.07 7.04 -4.98
N ASN A 209 -14.09 7.89 -5.00
CA ASN A 209 -15.13 7.90 -3.97
C ASN A 209 -15.96 6.61 -3.91
N GLY A 210 -16.07 5.87 -5.02
CA GLY A 210 -16.86 4.65 -5.11
C GLY A 210 -16.20 3.40 -4.53
N PHE A 211 -14.86 3.35 -4.41
CA PHE A 211 -14.14 2.13 -4.10
C PHE A 211 -13.73 1.98 -2.64
N CYS A 212 -13.30 3.04 -1.98
CA CYS A 212 -12.81 2.98 -0.60
C CYS A 212 -13.96 2.94 0.40
N SER A 213 -13.99 1.93 1.26
CA SER A 213 -15.00 1.78 2.31
C SER A 213 -14.76 2.73 3.49
N ASP A 214 -15.82 3.00 4.25
CA ASP A 214 -15.75 3.77 5.51
C ASP A 214 -15.23 2.88 6.66
N SER A 215 -14.05 2.33 6.48
CA SER A 215 -13.36 1.50 7.48
C SER A 215 -11.86 1.78 7.41
N ALA A 216 -11.13 1.39 8.45
CA ALA A 216 -9.66 1.43 8.46
C ALA A 216 -9.01 0.15 7.90
N ALA A 217 -9.76 -0.64 7.15
CA ALA A 217 -9.31 -1.93 6.61
C ALA A 217 -9.21 -1.92 5.07
N ASN A 218 -9.11 -0.75 4.45
CA ASN A 218 -8.87 -0.70 3.01
C ASN A 218 -7.42 -1.09 2.72
N SER A 219 -7.24 -1.89 1.67
CA SER A 219 -5.96 -2.22 1.09
C SER A 219 -5.95 -1.78 -0.37
N LEU A 220 -4.82 -1.22 -0.80
CA LEU A 220 -4.61 -0.78 -2.18
C LEU A 220 -3.55 -1.64 -2.83
N VAL A 221 -3.92 -2.32 -3.91
CA VAL A 221 -3.03 -3.15 -4.72
C VAL A 221 -2.63 -2.37 -5.96
N LEU A 222 -1.34 -2.26 -6.20
CA LEU A 222 -0.72 -1.52 -7.28
C LEU A 222 0.13 -2.48 -8.12
N GLY A 223 -0.28 -2.77 -9.35
CA GLY A 223 0.42 -3.69 -10.24
C GLY A 223 1.13 -2.99 -11.40
N SER A 224 2.27 -3.55 -11.83
CA SER A 224 3.02 -3.06 -13.00
C SER A 224 3.79 -4.20 -13.67
N ARG A 225 4.12 -3.97 -14.95
CA ARG A 225 4.98 -4.83 -15.77
C ARG A 225 6.43 -4.43 -15.68
#